data_d60157a22a2bb9daa0c889a4c725a81a
#
_entry.id   d60157a22a2bb9daa0c889a4c725a81a
#
_cell.length_a   1.000
_cell.length_b   1.000
_cell.length_c   1.000
_cell.angle_alpha   90.00
_cell.angle_beta   90.00
_cell.angle_gamma   90.00
#
_symmetry.space_group_name_H-M   'P 1'
#
loop_
_entity.id
_entity.type
_entity.pdbx_description
1 polymer ?
#
loop_
_entity_poly.entity_id
_entity_poly.type
_entity_poly.pdbx_seq_one_letter_code
_entity_poly.pdbx_strand_id
1 'polypeptide(L)'
;MILWIVATLLGMGALAWGFRFAGQAATSNGPKFRDMPFGVAYGYVLGTGILLWLIWAYTQGRSADTAIANKFFFLRIAIEGFILFSISAWLFRILGRSVGTAWSKKMFRSMPLTASFGIMTILIYAFLAIFAGVIAPYGQEEVILGAAANIVPGGDPALGGDPDFYFGTDQIGRDILSRLIYGAQNTVGIAFATTLLAFFLGGTLGFLAATLGGWLDQLLSRLVDVLMAIPSLIFALLLMTIASVWAPQLGIPLTVFMVLIIAVIDSTRVYRLARAVGQSIVVMDYIEAAKLRGEGLGYLVFKEILPNATAPLLAEFGLRFCFVFLTIAALSFLGVGIQPPLADWGTMVRDLGGFVNFAQFAPLAATAPLLAAGAIALLTVAVNFVVDWMLHKSSGLKE
;
A
#
# COMPACT_ATOMS: atom_id res chain seq x y z
N MET A 1 -32.76 -3.55 -5.99
CA MET A 1 -31.31 -3.29 -6.12
C MET A 1 -30.65 -4.30 -7.08
N ILE A 2 -30.71 -5.61 -6.86
CA ILE A 2 -30.06 -6.63 -7.71
C ILE A 2 -30.54 -6.57 -9.17
N LEU A 3 -31.85 -6.44 -9.43
CA LEU A 3 -32.42 -6.30 -10.77
C LEU A 3 -31.88 -5.08 -11.53
N TRP A 4 -31.66 -3.94 -10.86
CA TRP A 4 -31.06 -2.75 -11.46
C TRP A 4 -29.59 -2.96 -11.81
N ILE A 5 -28.83 -3.63 -10.97
CA ILE A 5 -27.43 -3.98 -11.26
C ILE A 5 -27.32 -4.91 -12.46
N VAL A 6 -28.18 -5.95 -12.51
CA VAL A 6 -28.22 -6.88 -13.65
C VAL A 6 -28.63 -6.15 -14.92
N ALA A 7 -29.65 -5.31 -14.87
CA ALA A 7 -30.10 -4.53 -16.02
C ALA A 7 -29.03 -3.56 -16.56
N THR A 8 -28.27 -2.90 -15.67
CA THR A 8 -27.16 -2.02 -16.08
C THR A 8 -26.01 -2.81 -16.70
N LEU A 9 -25.64 -3.98 -16.14
CA LEU A 9 -24.62 -4.84 -16.71
C LEU A 9 -24.99 -5.37 -18.08
N LEU A 10 -26.25 -5.81 -18.26
CA LEU A 10 -26.78 -6.26 -19.55
C LEU A 10 -26.84 -5.09 -20.57
N GLY A 11 -27.27 -3.90 -20.14
CA GLY A 11 -27.27 -2.70 -20.96
C GLY A 11 -25.86 -2.31 -21.43
N MET A 12 -24.87 -2.37 -20.55
CA MET A 12 -23.46 -2.16 -20.90
C MET A 12 -22.93 -3.23 -21.88
N GLY A 13 -23.38 -4.49 -21.73
CA GLY A 13 -23.06 -5.55 -22.67
C GLY A 13 -23.63 -5.27 -24.08
N ALA A 14 -24.87 -4.79 -24.15
CA ALA A 14 -25.51 -4.40 -25.42
C ALA A 14 -24.80 -3.19 -26.06
N LEU A 15 -24.39 -2.20 -25.25
CA LEU A 15 -23.60 -1.04 -25.71
C LEU A 15 -22.20 -1.46 -26.19
N ALA A 16 -21.54 -2.40 -25.53
CA ALA A 16 -20.24 -2.94 -25.97
C ALA A 16 -20.35 -3.65 -27.31
N TRP A 17 -21.41 -4.42 -27.51
CA TRP A 17 -21.71 -5.06 -28.79
C TRP A 17 -21.98 -4.02 -29.88
N GLY A 18 -22.83 -3.02 -29.59
CA GLY A 18 -23.12 -1.91 -30.48
C GLY A 18 -21.89 -1.08 -30.84
N PHE A 19 -21.03 -0.78 -29.85
CA PHE A 19 -19.76 -0.07 -30.05
C PHE A 19 -18.81 -0.84 -30.98
N ARG A 20 -18.70 -2.17 -30.81
CA ARG A 20 -17.91 -3.02 -31.69
C ARG A 20 -18.47 -3.02 -33.12
N PHE A 21 -19.79 -3.14 -33.25
CA PHE A 21 -20.47 -3.16 -34.54
C PHE A 21 -20.36 -1.80 -35.28
N ALA A 22 -20.60 -0.71 -34.58
CA ALA A 22 -20.48 0.65 -35.14
C ALA A 22 -19.02 0.97 -35.52
N GLY A 23 -18.05 0.53 -34.70
CA GLY A 23 -16.63 0.69 -34.99
C GLY A 23 -16.20 -0.12 -36.22
N GLN A 24 -16.76 -1.32 -36.43
CA GLN A 24 -16.55 -2.11 -37.65
C GLN A 24 -17.12 -1.41 -38.90
N ALA A 25 -18.27 -0.76 -38.78
CA ALA A 25 -18.92 -0.02 -39.88
C ALA A 25 -18.20 1.29 -40.22
N ALA A 26 -17.66 2.00 -39.21
CA ALA A 26 -17.01 3.30 -39.38
C ALA A 26 -15.55 3.21 -39.88
N THR A 27 -14.85 2.09 -39.67
CA THR A 27 -13.47 1.88 -40.09
C THR A 27 -13.39 0.87 -41.25
N SER A 28 -13.64 1.34 -42.47
CA SER A 28 -13.56 0.50 -43.69
C SER A 28 -12.15 -0.07 -43.95
N ASN A 29 -11.09 0.46 -43.32
CA ASN A 29 -9.69 0.09 -43.58
C ASN A 29 -8.85 -0.26 -42.34
N GLY A 30 -9.46 -0.54 -41.19
CA GLY A 30 -8.70 -0.80 -39.95
C GLY A 30 -9.02 -2.15 -39.28
N PRO A 31 -8.04 -3.05 -39.10
CA PRO A 31 -8.25 -4.32 -38.41
C PRO A 31 -8.59 -4.18 -36.92
N LYS A 32 -8.32 -3.03 -36.31
CA LYS A 32 -8.39 -2.80 -34.86
C LYS A 32 -9.74 -3.04 -34.19
N PHE A 33 -10.86 -2.73 -34.85
CA PHE A 33 -12.19 -2.95 -34.28
C PHE A 33 -12.78 -4.31 -34.63
N ARG A 34 -12.45 -4.87 -35.78
CA ARG A 34 -12.94 -6.17 -36.23
C ARG A 34 -12.42 -7.30 -35.35
N ASP A 35 -11.16 -7.20 -34.95
CA ASP A 35 -10.45 -8.25 -34.19
C ASP A 35 -10.46 -8.01 -32.67
N MET A 36 -11.14 -6.93 -32.21
CA MET A 36 -11.23 -6.62 -30.79
C MET A 36 -12.08 -7.68 -30.06
N PRO A 37 -11.53 -8.37 -29.04
CA PRO A 37 -12.31 -9.29 -28.21
C PRO A 37 -13.48 -8.56 -27.53
N PHE A 38 -14.63 -9.23 -27.38
CA PHE A 38 -15.81 -8.66 -26.73
C PHE A 38 -15.50 -8.14 -25.32
N GLY A 39 -14.68 -8.87 -24.54
CA GLY A 39 -14.26 -8.46 -23.20
C GLY A 39 -13.51 -7.12 -23.17
N VAL A 40 -12.70 -6.83 -24.19
CA VAL A 40 -11.97 -5.56 -24.31
C VAL A 40 -12.95 -4.43 -24.64
N ALA A 41 -13.88 -4.65 -25.60
CA ALA A 41 -14.92 -3.67 -25.91
C ALA A 41 -15.83 -3.38 -24.70
N TYR A 42 -16.19 -4.42 -23.94
CA TYR A 42 -16.94 -4.28 -22.68
C TYR A 42 -16.15 -3.47 -21.64
N GLY A 43 -14.84 -3.71 -21.51
CA GLY A 43 -13.95 -2.95 -20.64
C GLY A 43 -13.90 -1.45 -20.99
N TYR A 44 -13.84 -1.11 -22.27
CA TYR A 44 -13.91 0.31 -22.71
C TYR A 44 -15.25 0.96 -22.38
N VAL A 45 -16.38 0.29 -22.64
CA VAL A 45 -17.71 0.81 -22.31
C VAL A 45 -17.90 0.97 -20.82
N LEU A 46 -17.46 -0.02 -20.02
CA LEU A 46 -17.48 0.05 -18.56
C LEU A 46 -16.61 1.21 -18.05
N GLY A 47 -15.38 1.33 -18.54
CA GLY A 47 -14.44 2.38 -18.15
C GLY A 47 -14.96 3.78 -18.48
N THR A 48 -15.52 3.97 -19.69
CA THR A 48 -16.13 5.25 -20.06
C THR A 48 -17.38 5.54 -19.24
N GLY A 49 -18.20 4.53 -18.93
CA GLY A 49 -19.36 4.67 -18.05
C GLY A 49 -18.97 5.11 -16.63
N ILE A 50 -17.95 4.48 -16.06
CA ILE A 50 -17.38 4.85 -14.75
C ILE A 50 -16.85 6.30 -14.80
N LEU A 51 -16.10 6.65 -15.83
CA LEU A 51 -15.55 8.00 -15.99
C LEU A 51 -16.66 9.07 -16.05
N LEU A 52 -17.69 8.84 -16.86
CA LEU A 52 -18.83 9.75 -16.95
C LEU A 52 -19.58 9.87 -15.62
N TRP A 53 -19.74 8.76 -14.91
CA TRP A 53 -20.35 8.76 -13.58
C TRP A 53 -19.48 9.54 -12.56
N LEU A 54 -18.15 9.38 -12.60
CA LEU A 54 -17.24 10.15 -11.75
C LEU A 54 -17.31 11.66 -12.05
N ILE A 55 -17.38 12.05 -13.32
CA ILE A 55 -17.55 13.45 -13.73
C ILE A 55 -18.88 14.00 -13.20
N TRP A 56 -19.96 13.25 -13.39
CA TRP A 56 -21.27 13.63 -12.87
C TRP A 56 -21.27 13.76 -11.35
N ALA A 57 -20.74 12.77 -10.61
CA ALA A 57 -20.65 12.78 -9.15
C ALA A 57 -19.79 13.95 -8.64
N TYR A 58 -18.71 14.29 -9.36
CA TYR A 58 -17.88 15.46 -9.06
C TYR A 58 -18.67 16.77 -9.19
N THR A 59 -19.48 16.91 -10.26
CA THR A 59 -20.32 18.10 -10.42
C THR A 59 -21.39 18.20 -9.34
N GLN A 60 -21.95 17.06 -8.88
CA GLN A 60 -22.87 17.04 -7.74
C GLN A 60 -22.18 17.46 -6.44
N GLY A 61 -20.94 17.05 -6.21
CA GLY A 61 -20.13 17.45 -5.05
C GLY A 61 -19.80 18.95 -5.01
N ARG A 62 -20.00 19.67 -6.12
CA ARG A 62 -19.89 21.14 -6.25
C ARG A 62 -21.23 21.84 -6.39
N SER A 63 -22.33 21.16 -6.14
CA SER A 63 -23.68 21.73 -6.21
C SER A 63 -23.84 22.84 -5.16
N ALA A 64 -24.65 23.85 -5.51
CA ALA A 64 -25.09 24.86 -4.56
C ALA A 64 -26.05 24.29 -3.49
N ASP A 65 -26.67 23.12 -3.75
CA ASP A 65 -27.44 22.38 -2.77
C ASP A 65 -26.48 21.62 -1.84
N THR A 66 -26.39 22.08 -0.61
CA THR A 66 -25.51 21.52 0.43
C THR A 66 -25.83 20.06 0.74
N ALA A 67 -27.10 19.66 0.69
CA ALA A 67 -27.50 18.27 0.96
C ALA A 67 -26.99 17.31 -0.12
N ILE A 68 -26.94 17.74 -1.36
CA ILE A 68 -26.38 16.98 -2.48
C ILE A 68 -24.85 17.02 -2.41
N ALA A 69 -24.24 18.19 -2.21
CA ALA A 69 -22.80 18.36 -2.15
C ALA A 69 -22.17 17.48 -1.07
N ASN A 70 -22.81 17.38 0.10
CA ASN A 70 -22.31 16.58 1.22
C ASN A 70 -22.32 15.08 0.95
N LYS A 71 -23.26 14.55 0.17
CA LYS A 71 -23.28 13.12 -0.23
C LYS A 71 -22.08 12.76 -1.10
N PHE A 72 -21.56 13.70 -1.87
CA PHE A 72 -20.43 13.47 -2.78
C PHE A 72 -19.12 14.10 -2.27
N PHE A 73 -19.09 14.62 -1.05
CA PHE A 73 -17.95 15.32 -0.46
C PHE A 73 -16.65 14.51 -0.53
N PHE A 74 -16.67 13.25 -0.04
CA PHE A 74 -15.50 12.38 -0.06
C PHE A 74 -15.02 12.12 -1.49
N LEU A 75 -15.95 11.81 -2.40
CA LEU A 75 -15.60 11.52 -3.79
C LEU A 75 -14.99 12.76 -4.49
N ARG A 76 -15.50 13.95 -4.20
CA ARG A 76 -14.92 15.21 -4.68
C ARG A 76 -13.49 15.39 -4.21
N ILE A 77 -13.25 15.26 -2.89
CA ILE A 77 -11.90 15.38 -2.33
C ILE A 77 -10.97 14.31 -2.90
N ALA A 78 -11.44 13.07 -3.05
CA ALA A 78 -10.65 12.00 -3.62
C ALA A 78 -10.24 12.28 -5.08
N ILE A 79 -11.16 12.82 -5.90
CA ILE A 79 -10.88 13.20 -7.29
C ILE A 79 -9.92 14.39 -7.34
N GLU A 80 -10.19 15.46 -6.56
CA GLU A 80 -9.32 16.65 -6.48
C GLU A 80 -7.91 16.28 -6.00
N GLY A 81 -7.82 15.44 -4.96
CA GLY A 81 -6.58 14.89 -4.44
C GLY A 81 -5.84 14.07 -5.50
N PHE A 82 -6.53 13.16 -6.18
CA PHE A 82 -5.91 12.34 -7.24
C PHE A 82 -5.37 13.20 -8.41
N ILE A 83 -6.11 14.21 -8.83
CA ILE A 83 -5.66 15.15 -9.88
C ILE A 83 -4.45 15.93 -9.39
N LEU A 84 -4.49 16.48 -8.18
CA LEU A 84 -3.37 17.22 -7.59
C LEU A 84 -2.12 16.35 -7.48
N PHE A 85 -2.26 15.13 -6.97
CA PHE A 85 -1.16 14.17 -6.88
C PHE A 85 -0.61 13.79 -8.25
N SER A 86 -1.47 13.60 -9.26
CA SER A 86 -1.04 13.27 -10.63
C SER A 86 -0.26 14.42 -11.28
N ILE A 87 -0.72 15.66 -11.11
CA ILE A 87 -0.01 16.86 -11.58
C ILE A 87 1.32 17.02 -10.84
N SER A 88 1.33 16.83 -9.53
CA SER A 88 2.55 16.89 -8.72
C SER A 88 3.56 15.80 -9.13
N ALA A 89 3.10 14.60 -9.43
CA ALA A 89 3.94 13.51 -9.93
C ALA A 89 4.54 13.81 -11.31
N TRP A 90 3.76 14.47 -12.18
CA TRP A 90 4.25 14.94 -13.47
C TRP A 90 5.33 16.02 -13.31
N LEU A 91 5.09 17.02 -12.44
CA LEU A 91 6.08 18.05 -12.11
C LEU A 91 7.35 17.44 -11.47
N PHE A 92 7.19 16.53 -10.52
CA PHE A 92 8.29 15.81 -9.88
C PHE A 92 9.15 15.07 -10.91
N ARG A 93 8.51 14.43 -11.89
CA ARG A 93 9.22 13.78 -13.00
C ARG A 93 9.99 14.76 -13.86
N ILE A 94 9.43 15.94 -14.19
CA ILE A 94 10.09 16.98 -14.97
C ILE A 94 11.30 17.54 -14.21
N LEU A 95 11.12 17.87 -12.93
CA LEU A 95 12.20 18.36 -12.08
C LEU A 95 13.34 17.34 -11.96
N GLY A 96 13.02 16.05 -11.76
CA GLY A 96 14.02 15.00 -11.69
C GLY A 96 14.80 14.77 -12.99
N ARG A 97 14.23 15.16 -14.15
CA ARG A 97 14.93 15.13 -15.45
C ARG A 97 15.92 16.29 -15.63
N SER A 98 15.66 17.42 -15.00
CA SER A 98 16.47 18.64 -15.12
C SER A 98 17.51 18.79 -14.01
N VAL A 99 17.15 18.39 -12.78
CA VAL A 99 17.96 18.55 -11.57
C VAL A 99 18.58 17.22 -11.14
N GLY A 100 19.79 17.23 -10.60
CA GLY A 100 20.46 16.08 -10.03
C GLY A 100 21.62 15.53 -10.85
N THR A 101 22.11 14.36 -10.47
CA THR A 101 23.24 13.66 -11.09
C THR A 101 22.87 13.05 -12.45
N ALA A 102 23.86 12.69 -13.26
CA ALA A 102 23.62 12.02 -14.55
C ALA A 102 22.82 10.72 -14.40
N TRP A 103 23.06 9.99 -13.30
CA TRP A 103 22.33 8.75 -12.99
C TRP A 103 20.86 9.02 -12.67
N SER A 104 20.56 10.01 -11.80
CA SER A 104 19.17 10.36 -11.46
C SER A 104 18.40 10.87 -12.68
N LYS A 105 19.02 11.73 -13.49
CA LYS A 105 18.41 12.21 -14.75
C LYS A 105 18.06 11.08 -15.72
N LYS A 106 18.95 10.09 -15.87
CA LYS A 106 18.71 8.90 -16.69
C LYS A 106 17.54 8.06 -16.13
N MET A 107 17.48 7.90 -14.80
CA MET A 107 16.42 7.20 -14.11
C MET A 107 15.05 7.86 -14.37
N PHE A 108 14.93 9.18 -14.15
CA PHE A 108 13.69 9.93 -14.35
C PHE A 108 13.25 10.00 -15.83
N ARG A 109 14.18 9.90 -16.79
CA ARG A 109 13.85 9.83 -18.22
C ARG A 109 13.18 8.52 -18.61
N SER A 110 13.63 7.40 -18.03
CA SER A 110 13.09 6.06 -18.30
C SER A 110 11.87 5.70 -17.44
N MET A 111 11.53 6.54 -16.44
CA MET A 111 10.46 6.26 -15.49
C MET A 111 9.08 6.59 -16.08
N PRO A 112 8.08 5.67 -16.05
CA PRO A 112 6.70 5.97 -16.40
C PRO A 112 6.06 6.91 -15.36
N LEU A 113 4.96 7.56 -15.73
CA LEU A 113 4.25 8.48 -14.82
C LEU A 113 3.73 7.77 -13.57
N THR A 114 3.27 6.52 -13.70
CA THR A 114 2.81 5.69 -12.59
C THR A 114 3.90 5.47 -11.54
N ALA A 115 5.12 5.11 -11.97
CA ALA A 115 6.25 4.94 -11.05
C ALA A 115 6.68 6.27 -10.41
N SER A 116 6.60 7.39 -11.16
CA SER A 116 6.85 8.73 -10.61
C SER A 116 5.84 9.10 -9.53
N PHE A 117 4.56 8.81 -9.77
CA PHE A 117 3.48 8.95 -8.79
C PHE A 117 3.78 8.10 -7.54
N GLY A 118 4.15 6.83 -7.73
CA GLY A 118 4.47 5.92 -6.64
C GLY A 118 5.65 6.41 -5.79
N ILE A 119 6.77 6.78 -6.41
CA ILE A 119 7.96 7.27 -5.70
C ILE A 119 7.64 8.56 -4.94
N MET A 120 6.97 9.53 -5.59
CA MET A 120 6.59 10.77 -4.93
C MET A 120 5.70 10.51 -3.71
N THR A 121 4.70 9.65 -3.84
CA THR A 121 3.80 9.28 -2.75
C THR A 121 4.58 8.62 -1.60
N ILE A 122 5.46 7.66 -1.88
CA ILE A 122 6.30 7.01 -0.86
C ILE A 122 7.18 8.04 -0.15
N LEU A 123 7.78 8.99 -0.88
CA LEU A 123 8.59 10.05 -0.28
C LEU A 123 7.77 10.99 0.61
N ILE A 124 6.54 11.33 0.22
CA ILE A 124 5.62 12.11 1.06
C ILE A 124 5.30 11.35 2.35
N TYR A 125 4.97 10.05 2.26
CA TYR A 125 4.69 9.26 3.45
C TYR A 125 5.91 9.08 4.36
N ALA A 126 7.09 8.88 3.76
CA ALA A 126 8.35 8.84 4.52
C ALA A 126 8.63 10.18 5.22
N PHE A 127 8.38 11.29 4.53
CA PHE A 127 8.53 12.62 5.10
C PHE A 127 7.55 12.85 6.26
N LEU A 128 6.27 12.51 6.09
CA LEU A 128 5.27 12.59 7.15
C LEU A 128 5.63 11.68 8.33
N ALA A 129 6.13 10.47 8.06
CA ALA A 129 6.54 9.53 9.11
C ALA A 129 7.74 10.05 9.95
N ILE A 130 8.72 10.68 9.29
CA ILE A 130 9.93 11.18 9.95
C ILE A 130 9.62 12.48 10.74
N PHE A 131 8.82 13.38 10.16
CA PHE A 131 8.57 14.70 10.68
C PHE A 131 7.18 14.84 11.34
N ALA A 132 6.51 13.75 11.69
CA ALA A 132 5.16 13.75 12.26
C ALA A 132 5.03 14.71 13.44
N GLY A 133 5.97 14.66 14.41
CA GLY A 133 5.94 15.50 15.60
C GLY A 133 6.17 17.01 15.36
N VAL A 134 6.57 17.40 14.12
CA VAL A 134 6.77 18.81 13.74
C VAL A 134 5.63 19.32 12.87
N ILE A 135 5.05 18.43 12.04
CA ILE A 135 4.04 18.78 11.04
C ILE A 135 2.64 18.69 11.61
N ALA A 136 2.40 17.72 12.51
CA ALA A 136 1.08 17.53 13.10
C ALA A 136 0.69 18.73 13.97
N PRO A 137 -0.51 19.31 13.78
CA PRO A 137 -0.98 20.45 14.59
C PRO A 137 -1.07 20.12 16.08
N TYR A 138 -1.44 18.88 16.43
CA TYR A 138 -1.65 18.40 17.80
C TYR A 138 -0.91 17.09 18.05
N GLY A 139 -0.71 16.71 19.30
CA GLY A 139 -0.17 15.40 19.68
C GLY A 139 -1.11 14.25 19.30
N GLN A 140 -0.56 13.06 19.02
CA GLN A 140 -1.38 11.90 18.65
C GLN A 140 -2.34 11.41 19.75
N GLU A 141 -2.01 11.72 21.02
CA GLU A 141 -2.77 11.35 22.21
C GLU A 141 -3.59 12.51 22.77
N GLU A 142 -3.33 13.71 22.28
CA GLU A 142 -3.88 14.94 22.80
C GLU A 142 -5.38 15.01 22.58
N VAL A 143 -6.12 15.04 23.67
CA VAL A 143 -7.55 15.36 23.70
C VAL A 143 -7.67 16.87 23.85
N ILE A 144 -8.25 17.53 22.84
CA ILE A 144 -8.28 18.98 22.78
C ILE A 144 -9.37 19.49 23.71
N LEU A 145 -8.96 20.20 24.77
CA LEU A 145 -9.88 20.79 25.72
C LEU A 145 -10.74 21.86 25.03
N GLY A 146 -12.06 21.64 24.99
CA GLY A 146 -13.01 22.52 24.35
C GLY A 146 -13.40 22.14 22.93
N ALA A 147 -12.69 21.20 22.28
CA ALA A 147 -13.17 20.62 21.04
C ALA A 147 -14.30 19.63 21.31
N ALA A 148 -15.37 19.71 20.53
CA ALA A 148 -16.42 18.69 20.58
C ALA A 148 -15.91 17.35 20.04
N ALA A 149 -16.35 16.25 20.64
CA ALA A 149 -16.16 14.93 20.07
C ALA A 149 -17.00 14.79 18.79
N ASN A 150 -16.49 14.01 17.83
CA ASN A 150 -17.19 13.72 16.57
C ASN A 150 -17.50 14.96 15.71
N ILE A 151 -16.64 15.97 15.71
CA ILE A 151 -16.71 17.05 14.71
C ILE A 151 -16.61 16.42 13.32
N VAL A 152 -17.55 16.76 12.44
CA VAL A 152 -17.57 16.16 11.10
C VAL A 152 -16.53 16.82 10.18
N PRO A 153 -15.95 16.08 9.23
CA PRO A 153 -15.07 16.66 8.21
C PRO A 153 -15.77 17.72 7.35
N GLY A 154 -15.00 18.70 6.88
CA GLY A 154 -15.48 19.74 5.94
C GLY A 154 -15.38 21.18 6.47
N GLY A 155 -15.20 21.37 7.79
CA GLY A 155 -14.96 22.67 8.38
C GLY A 155 -16.16 23.63 8.41
N ASP A 156 -17.37 23.18 8.04
CA ASP A 156 -18.58 24.02 8.01
C ASP A 156 -19.37 23.90 9.33
N PRO A 157 -19.43 24.96 10.16
CA PRO A 157 -20.14 24.94 11.44
C PRO A 157 -21.64 24.65 11.28
N ALA A 158 -22.27 25.06 10.17
CA ALA A 158 -23.68 24.82 9.91
C ALA A 158 -24.00 23.31 9.76
N LEU A 159 -22.98 22.50 9.47
CA LEU A 159 -23.08 21.06 9.27
C LEU A 159 -22.45 20.25 10.40
N GLY A 160 -22.08 20.92 11.50
CA GLY A 160 -21.41 20.30 12.63
C GLY A 160 -19.89 20.13 12.45
N GLY A 161 -19.30 20.82 11.46
CA GLY A 161 -17.86 20.94 11.27
C GLY A 161 -17.26 22.09 12.08
N ASP A 162 -15.93 22.18 12.07
CA ASP A 162 -15.18 23.27 12.69
C ASP A 162 -14.01 23.63 11.74
N PRO A 163 -13.83 24.94 11.39
CA PRO A 163 -12.73 25.37 10.52
C PRO A 163 -11.35 25.00 11.05
N ASP A 164 -11.18 24.92 12.38
CA ASP A 164 -9.92 24.53 13.01
C ASP A 164 -9.63 23.02 12.88
N PHE A 165 -10.69 22.22 12.63
CA PHE A 165 -10.61 20.77 12.48
C PHE A 165 -11.17 20.33 11.12
N TYR A 166 -10.48 20.67 10.03
CA TYR A 166 -10.98 20.42 8.68
C TYR A 166 -11.30 18.94 8.39
N PHE A 167 -10.54 18.00 8.96
CA PHE A 167 -10.84 16.56 8.88
C PHE A 167 -11.70 16.04 10.04
N GLY A 168 -12.09 16.95 10.95
CA GLY A 168 -12.90 16.63 12.11
C GLY A 168 -12.12 16.04 13.28
N THR A 169 -12.87 15.62 14.31
CA THR A 169 -12.33 14.98 15.51
C THR A 169 -12.90 13.58 15.67
N ASP A 170 -12.19 12.74 16.42
CA ASP A 170 -12.66 11.40 16.78
C ASP A 170 -13.65 11.41 17.95
N GLN A 171 -14.02 10.21 18.42
CA GLN A 171 -15.02 10.00 19.47
C GLN A 171 -14.67 10.63 20.83
N ILE A 172 -13.41 10.97 21.06
CA ILE A 172 -12.92 11.57 22.31
C ILE A 172 -12.31 12.96 22.10
N GLY A 173 -12.50 13.57 20.92
CA GLY A 173 -12.07 14.94 20.64
C GLY A 173 -10.61 15.08 20.24
N ARG A 174 -9.98 14.04 19.64
CA ARG A 174 -8.63 14.13 19.07
C ARG A 174 -8.71 14.50 17.60
N ASP A 175 -7.77 15.32 17.13
CA ASP A 175 -7.71 15.76 15.73
C ASP A 175 -7.39 14.60 14.76
N ILE A 176 -8.25 14.38 13.76
CA ILE A 176 -8.08 13.32 12.77
C ILE A 176 -6.88 13.59 11.86
N LEU A 177 -6.60 14.85 11.49
CA LEU A 177 -5.44 15.19 10.64
C LEU A 177 -4.12 14.81 11.33
N SER A 178 -3.97 15.22 12.60
CA SER A 178 -2.78 14.89 13.40
C SER A 178 -2.62 13.37 13.50
N ARG A 179 -3.70 12.65 13.77
CA ARG A 179 -3.69 11.19 13.85
C ARG A 179 -3.40 10.51 12.52
N LEU A 180 -3.81 11.09 11.38
CA LEU A 180 -3.42 10.60 10.05
C LEU A 180 -1.91 10.75 9.82
N ILE A 181 -1.32 11.87 10.23
CA ILE A 181 0.12 12.13 10.11
C ILE A 181 0.92 11.18 11.01
N TYR A 182 0.54 11.03 12.29
CA TYR A 182 1.18 10.07 13.18
C TYR A 182 0.92 8.62 12.77
N GLY A 183 -0.22 8.33 12.13
CA GLY A 183 -0.49 7.03 11.53
C GLY A 183 0.53 6.66 10.45
N ALA A 184 1.01 7.63 9.66
CA ALA A 184 2.13 7.40 8.76
C ALA A 184 3.40 6.99 9.53
N GLN A 185 3.72 7.64 10.64
CA GLN A 185 4.88 7.28 11.47
C GLN A 185 4.75 5.86 12.05
N ASN A 186 3.63 5.57 12.67
CA ASN A 186 3.44 4.32 13.40
C ASN A 186 3.20 3.15 12.43
N THR A 187 2.20 3.25 11.55
CA THR A 187 1.82 2.13 10.66
C THR A 187 2.91 1.85 9.62
N VAL A 188 3.39 2.90 8.91
CA VAL A 188 4.40 2.75 7.86
C VAL A 188 5.77 2.46 8.44
N GLY A 189 6.16 3.16 9.53
CA GLY A 189 7.46 2.96 10.18
C GLY A 189 7.61 1.56 10.76
N ILE A 190 6.59 1.05 11.45
CA ILE A 190 6.59 -0.31 12.00
C ILE A 190 6.61 -1.34 10.85
N ALA A 191 5.82 -1.14 9.79
CA ALA A 191 5.81 -2.03 8.63
C ALA A 191 7.19 -2.09 7.95
N PHE A 192 7.86 -0.94 7.81
CA PHE A 192 9.20 -0.87 7.24
C PHE A 192 10.23 -1.62 8.08
N ALA A 193 10.24 -1.39 9.40
CA ALA A 193 11.12 -2.07 10.33
C ALA A 193 10.88 -3.60 10.33
N THR A 194 9.60 -4.01 10.33
CA THR A 194 9.20 -5.42 10.25
C THR A 194 9.68 -6.08 8.95
N THR A 195 9.53 -5.39 7.83
CA THR A 195 9.98 -5.89 6.52
C THR A 195 11.51 -6.02 6.47
N LEU A 196 12.25 -5.04 7.00
CA LEU A 196 13.70 -5.14 7.11
C LEU A 196 14.13 -6.35 7.94
N LEU A 197 13.47 -6.60 9.07
CA LEU A 197 13.76 -7.76 9.92
C LEU A 197 13.43 -9.07 9.20
N ALA A 198 12.31 -9.15 8.49
CA ALA A 198 11.93 -10.31 7.68
C ALA A 198 12.98 -10.61 6.59
N PHE A 199 13.50 -9.55 5.92
CA PHE A 199 14.56 -9.69 4.93
C PHE A 199 15.89 -10.09 5.53
N PHE A 200 16.23 -9.56 6.69
CA PHE A 200 17.45 -9.97 7.41
C PHE A 200 17.39 -11.46 7.78
N LEU A 201 16.29 -11.90 8.39
CA LEU A 201 16.10 -13.29 8.79
C LEU A 201 16.02 -14.23 7.57
N GLY A 202 15.09 -13.97 6.66
CA GLY A 202 14.84 -14.82 5.51
C GLY A 202 16.01 -14.81 4.52
N GLY A 203 16.58 -13.65 4.25
CA GLY A 203 17.74 -13.51 3.36
C GLY A 203 18.96 -14.22 3.87
N THR A 204 19.31 -14.00 5.14
CA THR A 204 20.47 -14.66 5.78
C THR A 204 20.31 -16.17 5.77
N LEU A 205 19.18 -16.68 6.27
CA LEU A 205 18.93 -18.13 6.33
C LEU A 205 18.83 -18.74 4.92
N GLY A 206 18.23 -18.04 3.95
CA GLY A 206 18.13 -18.51 2.58
C GLY A 206 19.47 -18.62 1.87
N PHE A 207 20.33 -17.61 2.01
CA PHE A 207 21.68 -17.67 1.44
C PHE A 207 22.58 -18.68 2.15
N LEU A 208 22.46 -18.85 3.48
CA LEU A 208 23.16 -19.89 4.20
C LEU A 208 22.74 -21.29 3.71
N ALA A 209 21.44 -21.53 3.55
CA ALA A 209 20.91 -22.77 3.02
C ALA A 209 21.42 -23.06 1.59
N ALA A 210 21.46 -22.03 0.72
CA ALA A 210 21.96 -22.15 -0.65
C ALA A 210 23.48 -22.46 -0.69
N THR A 211 24.26 -21.87 0.23
CA THR A 211 25.72 -21.97 0.21
C THR A 211 26.22 -23.24 0.88
N LEU A 212 25.62 -23.65 2.01
CA LEU A 212 26.03 -24.83 2.78
C LEU A 212 25.36 -26.10 2.26
N GLY A 213 24.12 -26.02 1.78
CA GLY A 213 23.39 -27.18 1.30
C GLY A 213 23.15 -28.26 2.35
N GLY A 214 23.00 -29.52 1.90
CA GLY A 214 22.94 -30.71 2.75
C GLY A 214 21.77 -30.73 3.73
N TRP A 215 22.02 -31.21 4.95
CA TRP A 215 21.00 -31.38 5.98
C TRP A 215 20.40 -30.04 6.48
N LEU A 216 21.24 -28.99 6.55
CA LEU A 216 20.80 -27.66 6.98
C LEU A 216 19.76 -27.08 6.02
N ASP A 217 20.03 -27.18 4.73
CA ASP A 217 19.08 -26.75 3.68
C ASP A 217 17.76 -27.52 3.78
N GLN A 218 17.83 -28.84 3.97
CA GLN A 218 16.64 -29.68 4.12
C GLN A 218 15.83 -29.31 5.36
N LEU A 219 16.50 -29.14 6.52
CA LEU A 219 15.84 -28.78 7.77
C LEU A 219 15.13 -27.43 7.67
N LEU A 220 15.86 -26.38 7.23
CA LEU A 220 15.29 -25.03 7.11
C LEU A 220 14.14 -24.99 6.10
N SER A 221 14.27 -25.67 4.97
CA SER A 221 13.20 -25.74 3.97
C SER A 221 11.94 -26.43 4.52
N ARG A 222 12.09 -27.50 5.31
CA ARG A 222 10.94 -28.18 5.94
C ARG A 222 10.26 -27.29 6.98
N LEU A 223 11.04 -26.59 7.82
CA LEU A 223 10.47 -25.63 8.78
C LEU A 223 9.70 -24.52 8.08
N VAL A 224 10.27 -23.96 7.01
CA VAL A 224 9.60 -22.95 6.19
C VAL A 224 8.31 -23.50 5.55
N ASP A 225 8.32 -24.72 5.04
CA ASP A 225 7.14 -25.36 4.44
C ASP A 225 6.01 -25.52 5.48
N VAL A 226 6.35 -25.93 6.71
CA VAL A 226 5.37 -26.04 7.82
C VAL A 226 4.77 -24.67 8.16
N LEU A 227 5.61 -23.64 8.29
CA LEU A 227 5.12 -22.27 8.59
C LEU A 227 4.24 -21.72 7.47
N MET A 228 4.56 -22.00 6.21
CA MET A 228 3.79 -21.53 5.06
C MET A 228 2.48 -22.31 4.82
N ALA A 229 2.33 -23.47 5.40
CA ALA A 229 1.09 -24.26 5.34
C ALA A 229 -0.05 -23.59 6.14
N ILE A 230 0.28 -22.76 7.11
CA ILE A 230 -0.71 -22.05 7.93
C ILE A 230 -1.05 -20.71 7.26
N PRO A 231 -2.33 -20.34 7.07
CA PRO A 231 -2.71 -19.02 6.57
C PRO A 231 -2.12 -17.91 7.44
N SER A 232 -1.31 -17.03 6.84
CA SER A 232 -0.46 -16.07 7.57
C SER A 232 -1.25 -15.15 8.52
N LEU A 233 -2.41 -14.64 8.11
CA LEU A 233 -3.23 -13.76 8.96
C LEU A 233 -3.79 -14.51 10.18
N ILE A 234 -4.27 -15.74 10.00
CA ILE A 234 -4.81 -16.57 11.10
C ILE A 234 -3.69 -16.90 12.08
N PHE A 235 -2.52 -17.25 11.56
CA PHE A 235 -1.35 -17.57 12.38
C PHE A 235 -0.88 -16.33 13.17
N ALA A 236 -0.82 -15.16 12.52
CA ALA A 236 -0.51 -13.91 13.19
C ALA A 236 -1.51 -13.57 14.29
N LEU A 237 -2.83 -13.70 14.03
CA LEU A 237 -3.89 -13.48 15.02
C LEU A 237 -3.72 -14.40 16.25
N LEU A 238 -3.49 -15.69 16.03
CA LEU A 238 -3.29 -16.65 17.11
C LEU A 238 -2.09 -16.26 17.98
N LEU A 239 -0.93 -15.99 17.34
CA LEU A 239 0.28 -15.62 18.06
C LEU A 239 0.14 -14.28 18.77
N MET A 240 -0.53 -13.29 18.17
CA MET A 240 -0.80 -12.00 18.79
C MET A 240 -1.74 -12.13 20.01
N THR A 241 -2.73 -13.01 19.95
CA THR A 241 -3.60 -13.29 21.10
C THR A 241 -2.79 -13.89 22.26
N ILE A 242 -1.88 -14.82 21.99
CA ILE A 242 -0.97 -15.34 23.00
C ILE A 242 -0.03 -14.25 23.53
N ALA A 243 0.54 -13.45 22.63
CA ALA A 243 1.44 -12.36 22.97
C ALA A 243 0.76 -11.28 23.84
N SER A 244 -0.54 -11.01 23.64
CA SER A 244 -1.29 -10.05 24.45
C SER A 244 -1.37 -10.42 25.95
N VAL A 245 -1.28 -11.71 26.26
CA VAL A 245 -1.24 -12.21 27.65
C VAL A 245 0.18 -12.10 28.21
N TRP A 246 1.20 -12.36 27.42
CA TRP A 246 2.59 -12.38 27.88
C TRP A 246 3.25 -11.00 27.90
N ALA A 247 2.87 -10.11 27.00
CA ALA A 247 3.46 -8.79 26.88
C ALA A 247 3.44 -7.99 28.19
N PRO A 248 2.29 -7.87 28.93
CA PRO A 248 2.26 -7.18 30.22
C PRO A 248 3.11 -7.85 31.29
N GLN A 249 3.18 -9.21 31.30
CA GLN A 249 3.95 -9.97 32.28
C GLN A 249 5.45 -9.77 32.10
N LEU A 250 5.91 -9.58 30.86
CA LEU A 250 7.32 -9.36 30.51
C LEU A 250 7.72 -7.89 30.51
N GLY A 251 6.75 -6.97 30.63
CA GLY A 251 6.99 -5.53 30.52
C GLY A 251 7.43 -5.08 29.12
N ILE A 252 7.11 -5.89 28.07
CA ILE A 252 7.49 -5.62 26.69
C ILE A 252 6.26 -5.11 25.94
N PRO A 253 6.35 -4.00 25.18
CA PRO A 253 5.24 -3.52 24.37
C PRO A 253 4.72 -4.57 23.38
N LEU A 254 3.41 -4.70 23.26
CA LEU A 254 2.78 -5.66 22.33
C LEU A 254 3.23 -5.45 20.87
N THR A 255 3.56 -4.20 20.50
CA THR A 255 4.09 -3.84 19.17
C THR A 255 5.40 -4.59 18.86
N VAL A 256 6.27 -4.84 19.85
CA VAL A 256 7.51 -5.60 19.64
C VAL A 256 7.21 -7.04 19.26
N PHE A 257 6.26 -7.67 19.96
CA PHE A 257 5.78 -9.03 19.60
C PHE A 257 5.18 -9.04 18.19
N MET A 258 4.41 -8.04 17.84
CA MET A 258 3.81 -7.90 16.50
C MET A 258 4.90 -7.85 15.42
N VAL A 259 5.93 -7.03 15.60
CA VAL A 259 7.08 -6.93 14.69
C VAL A 259 7.77 -8.29 14.54
N LEU A 260 8.06 -8.96 15.64
CA LEU A 260 8.74 -10.27 15.62
C LEU A 260 7.90 -11.35 14.95
N ILE A 261 6.62 -11.45 15.31
CA ILE A 261 5.70 -12.46 14.76
C ILE A 261 5.55 -12.30 13.25
N ILE A 262 5.25 -11.08 12.79
CA ILE A 262 5.06 -10.82 11.36
C ILE A 262 6.38 -10.98 10.61
N ALA A 263 7.51 -10.53 11.16
CA ALA A 263 8.82 -10.70 10.54
C ALA A 263 9.17 -12.18 10.35
N VAL A 264 8.91 -13.05 11.34
CA VAL A 264 9.13 -14.49 11.21
C VAL A 264 8.23 -15.11 10.14
N ILE A 265 6.94 -14.75 10.12
CA ILE A 265 5.98 -15.26 9.12
C ILE A 265 6.41 -14.86 7.70
N ASP A 266 6.71 -13.58 7.47
CA ASP A 266 7.09 -13.08 6.15
C ASP A 266 8.52 -13.46 5.74
N SER A 267 9.42 -13.72 6.69
CA SER A 267 10.77 -14.22 6.41
C SER A 267 10.78 -15.53 5.64
N THR A 268 9.74 -16.35 5.76
CA THR A 268 9.61 -17.64 5.05
C THR A 268 9.60 -17.47 3.54
N ARG A 269 8.92 -16.45 3.03
CA ARG A 269 8.86 -16.14 1.60
C ARG A 269 10.17 -15.55 1.10
N VAL A 270 10.78 -14.67 1.89
CA VAL A 270 12.11 -14.13 1.61
C VAL A 270 13.15 -15.22 1.58
N TYR A 271 13.10 -16.17 2.54
CA TYR A 271 13.95 -17.35 2.55
C TYR A 271 13.88 -18.14 1.24
N ARG A 272 12.66 -18.44 0.76
CA ARG A 272 12.49 -19.19 -0.49
C ARG A 272 13.12 -18.49 -1.69
N LEU A 273 12.90 -17.18 -1.81
CA LEU A 273 13.50 -16.38 -2.88
C LEU A 273 15.02 -16.34 -2.76
N ALA A 274 15.54 -15.98 -1.58
CA ALA A 274 16.98 -15.88 -1.33
C ALA A 274 17.69 -17.22 -1.56
N ARG A 275 17.06 -18.34 -1.14
CA ARG A 275 17.56 -19.68 -1.39
C ARG A 275 17.60 -19.99 -2.89
N ALA A 276 16.53 -19.74 -3.63
CA ALA A 276 16.45 -20.02 -5.07
C ALA A 276 17.47 -19.20 -5.87
N VAL A 277 17.55 -17.89 -5.60
CA VAL A 277 18.52 -16.99 -6.23
C VAL A 277 19.94 -17.34 -5.81
N GLY A 278 20.15 -17.64 -4.52
CA GLY A 278 21.44 -18.07 -4.00
C GLY A 278 21.95 -19.35 -4.68
N GLN A 279 21.10 -20.36 -4.85
CA GLN A 279 21.45 -21.59 -5.53
C GLN A 279 21.88 -21.39 -6.98
N SER A 280 21.26 -20.44 -7.71
CA SER A 280 21.67 -20.12 -9.08
C SER A 280 23.01 -19.40 -9.16
N ILE A 281 23.37 -18.66 -8.09
CA ILE A 281 24.64 -17.91 -8.01
C ILE A 281 25.79 -18.79 -7.52
N VAL A 282 25.54 -19.68 -6.56
CA VAL A 282 26.57 -20.52 -5.92
C VAL A 282 27.30 -21.44 -6.91
N VAL A 283 26.66 -21.76 -8.05
CA VAL A 283 27.25 -22.62 -9.10
C VAL A 283 28.07 -21.84 -10.12
N MET A 284 28.23 -20.52 -9.98
CA MET A 284 29.00 -19.69 -10.91
C MET A 284 30.50 -19.81 -10.65
N ASP A 285 31.31 -19.77 -11.71
CA ASP A 285 32.77 -19.97 -11.67
C ASP A 285 33.49 -19.03 -10.70
N TYR A 286 33.04 -17.77 -10.58
CA TYR A 286 33.67 -16.81 -9.66
C TYR A 286 33.45 -17.17 -8.19
N ILE A 287 32.35 -17.86 -7.85
CA ILE A 287 32.12 -18.39 -6.50
C ILE A 287 33.05 -19.55 -6.22
N GLU A 288 33.25 -20.44 -7.20
CA GLU A 288 34.20 -21.54 -7.07
C GLU A 288 35.63 -21.01 -6.90
N ALA A 289 36.02 -20.01 -7.70
CA ALA A 289 37.30 -19.35 -7.54
C ALA A 289 37.47 -18.68 -6.17
N ALA A 290 36.41 -18.08 -5.59
CA ALA A 290 36.47 -17.54 -4.24
C ALA A 290 36.65 -18.63 -3.18
N LYS A 291 35.93 -19.76 -3.31
CA LYS A 291 36.11 -20.94 -2.41
C LYS A 291 37.53 -21.51 -2.49
N LEU A 292 38.10 -21.59 -3.70
CA LEU A 292 39.48 -22.06 -3.91
C LEU A 292 40.54 -21.13 -3.28
N ARG A 293 40.24 -19.82 -3.21
CA ARG A 293 41.07 -18.85 -2.48
C ARG A 293 40.95 -18.97 -0.96
N GLY A 294 40.05 -19.83 -0.45
CA GLY A 294 39.85 -20.02 0.99
C GLY A 294 38.95 -18.96 1.63
N GLU A 295 38.15 -18.24 0.84
CA GLU A 295 37.22 -17.24 1.36
C GLU A 295 36.16 -17.87 2.24
N GLY A 296 35.85 -17.22 3.38
CA GLY A 296 34.85 -17.70 4.33
C GLY A 296 33.41 -17.46 3.90
N LEU A 297 32.47 -18.13 4.59
CA LEU A 297 31.02 -18.02 4.31
C LEU A 297 30.50 -16.56 4.31
N GLY A 298 30.95 -15.74 5.26
CA GLY A 298 30.57 -14.33 5.31
C GLY A 298 30.98 -13.56 4.06
N TYR A 299 32.19 -13.81 3.55
CA TYR A 299 32.66 -13.22 2.30
C TYR A 299 31.77 -13.66 1.13
N LEU A 300 31.55 -14.98 1.00
CA LEU A 300 30.73 -15.52 -0.08
C LEU A 300 29.32 -14.91 -0.10
N VAL A 301 28.67 -14.85 1.09
CA VAL A 301 27.29 -14.32 1.18
C VAL A 301 27.23 -12.82 0.94
N PHE A 302 28.06 -12.03 1.64
CA PHE A 302 27.91 -10.56 1.60
C PHE A 302 28.68 -9.86 0.47
N LYS A 303 29.74 -10.47 -0.05
CA LYS A 303 30.59 -9.87 -1.10
C LYS A 303 30.32 -10.41 -2.50
N GLU A 304 29.90 -11.68 -2.58
CA GLU A 304 29.71 -12.33 -3.88
C GLU A 304 28.22 -12.58 -4.18
N ILE A 305 27.44 -13.17 -3.26
CA ILE A 305 26.04 -13.56 -3.55
C ILE A 305 25.10 -12.36 -3.44
N LEU A 306 25.11 -11.65 -2.31
CA LEU A 306 24.16 -10.56 -2.04
C LEU A 306 24.18 -9.44 -3.10
N PRO A 307 25.34 -8.93 -3.57
CA PRO A 307 25.36 -7.90 -4.60
C PRO A 307 24.70 -8.37 -5.91
N ASN A 308 24.89 -9.63 -6.28
CA ASN A 308 24.32 -10.22 -7.50
C ASN A 308 22.82 -10.58 -7.35
N ALA A 309 22.35 -10.79 -6.10
CA ALA A 309 20.96 -11.06 -5.77
C ALA A 309 20.13 -9.78 -5.53
N THR A 310 20.75 -8.59 -5.54
CA THR A 310 20.09 -7.34 -5.10
C THR A 310 18.85 -6.98 -5.92
N ALA A 311 18.87 -7.14 -7.25
CA ALA A 311 17.76 -6.76 -8.11
C ALA A 311 16.45 -7.54 -7.80
N PRO A 312 16.44 -8.88 -7.76
CA PRO A 312 15.25 -9.64 -7.39
C PRO A 312 14.84 -9.40 -5.93
N LEU A 313 15.79 -9.21 -5.01
CA LEU A 313 15.49 -8.94 -3.61
C LEU A 313 14.84 -7.57 -3.40
N LEU A 314 15.26 -6.53 -4.12
CA LEU A 314 14.64 -5.20 -4.02
C LEU A 314 13.20 -5.19 -4.54
N ALA A 315 12.92 -5.91 -5.63
CA ALA A 315 11.57 -6.05 -6.13
C ALA A 315 10.66 -6.78 -5.12
N GLU A 316 11.15 -7.89 -4.56
CA GLU A 316 10.44 -8.62 -3.50
C GLU A 316 10.27 -7.77 -2.24
N PHE A 317 11.24 -6.91 -1.89
CA PHE A 317 11.13 -6.02 -0.73
C PHE A 317 9.89 -5.12 -0.83
N GLY A 318 9.66 -4.50 -1.96
CA GLY A 318 8.46 -3.68 -2.16
C GLY A 318 7.16 -4.48 -2.01
N LEU A 319 7.09 -5.68 -2.61
CA LEU A 319 5.94 -6.57 -2.46
C LEU A 319 5.72 -6.99 -1.00
N ARG A 320 6.78 -7.41 -0.30
CA ARG A 320 6.68 -7.81 1.11
C ARG A 320 6.29 -6.65 1.99
N PHE A 321 6.84 -5.46 1.76
CA PHE A 321 6.44 -4.26 2.49
C PHE A 321 4.94 -4.01 2.38
N CYS A 322 4.35 -4.11 1.19
CA CYS A 322 2.89 -4.02 1.03
C CYS A 322 2.13 -5.05 1.85
N PHE A 323 2.54 -6.33 1.79
CA PHE A 323 1.85 -7.39 2.52
C PHE A 323 1.99 -7.22 4.04
N VAL A 324 3.17 -6.91 4.55
CA VAL A 324 3.43 -6.63 5.97
C VAL A 324 2.60 -5.44 6.43
N PHE A 325 2.62 -4.35 5.68
CA PHE A 325 1.85 -3.15 5.95
C PHE A 325 0.34 -3.43 6.04
N LEU A 326 -0.22 -4.15 5.06
CA LEU A 326 -1.64 -4.54 5.07
C LEU A 326 -1.96 -5.51 6.21
N THR A 327 -1.05 -6.41 6.57
CA THR A 327 -1.21 -7.34 7.70
C THR A 327 -1.26 -6.57 9.02
N ILE A 328 -0.37 -5.60 9.22
CA ILE A 328 -0.38 -4.73 10.42
C ILE A 328 -1.69 -3.94 10.49
N ALA A 329 -2.11 -3.32 9.39
CA ALA A 329 -3.37 -2.58 9.35
C ALA A 329 -4.58 -3.49 9.64
N ALA A 330 -4.58 -4.73 9.12
CA ALA A 330 -5.63 -5.71 9.39
C ALA A 330 -5.66 -6.17 10.86
N LEU A 331 -4.51 -6.47 11.46
CA LEU A 331 -4.40 -6.83 12.88
C LEU A 331 -4.85 -5.67 13.78
N SER A 332 -4.49 -4.43 13.44
CA SER A 332 -4.92 -3.23 14.15
C SER A 332 -6.43 -3.01 14.02
N PHE A 333 -6.99 -3.20 12.82
CA PHE A 333 -8.43 -3.18 12.59
C PHE A 333 -9.17 -4.23 13.42
N LEU A 334 -8.59 -5.43 13.56
CA LEU A 334 -9.14 -6.51 14.39
C LEU A 334 -8.90 -6.33 15.90
N GLY A 335 -8.19 -5.26 16.31
CA GLY A 335 -7.98 -4.89 17.70
C GLY A 335 -6.81 -5.57 18.40
N VAL A 336 -5.99 -6.31 17.67
CA VAL A 336 -4.81 -7.02 18.23
C VAL A 336 -3.47 -6.48 17.70
N GLY A 337 -3.49 -5.44 16.86
CA GLY A 337 -2.30 -4.77 16.33
C GLY A 337 -1.76 -3.67 17.23
N ILE A 338 -1.52 -2.50 16.63
CA ILE A 338 -1.04 -1.31 17.36
C ILE A 338 -2.14 -0.85 18.33
N GLN A 339 -1.76 -0.70 19.59
CA GLN A 339 -2.71 -0.37 20.65
C GLN A 339 -2.76 1.15 20.91
N PRO A 340 -3.92 1.68 21.34
CA PRO A 340 -3.98 3.03 21.89
C PRO A 340 -2.95 3.19 23.02
N PRO A 341 -2.39 4.40 23.22
CA PRO A 341 -2.83 5.68 22.65
C PRO A 341 -2.27 6.01 21.25
N LEU A 342 -1.37 5.17 20.71
CA LEU A 342 -0.74 5.42 19.42
C LEU A 342 -1.77 5.57 18.29
N ALA A 343 -1.54 6.55 17.42
CA ALA A 343 -2.33 6.71 16.21
C ALA A 343 -1.92 5.65 15.17
N ASP A 344 -2.88 4.94 14.63
CA ASP A 344 -2.68 3.93 13.59
C ASP A 344 -3.86 3.91 12.64
N TRP A 345 -3.62 3.76 11.35
CA TRP A 345 -4.68 3.82 10.34
C TRP A 345 -5.66 2.64 10.43
N GLY A 346 -5.20 1.45 10.82
CA GLY A 346 -6.08 0.29 11.00
C GLY A 346 -7.06 0.50 12.16
N THR A 347 -6.58 0.99 13.30
CA THR A 347 -7.43 1.33 14.45
C THR A 347 -8.36 2.50 14.13
N MET A 348 -7.89 3.52 13.39
CA MET A 348 -8.75 4.63 12.96
C MET A 348 -9.92 4.16 12.09
N VAL A 349 -9.67 3.26 11.13
CA VAL A 349 -10.75 2.68 10.32
C VAL A 349 -11.75 1.91 11.18
N ARG A 350 -11.27 1.13 12.16
CA ARG A 350 -12.15 0.40 13.09
C ARG A 350 -12.98 1.34 13.96
N ASP A 351 -12.32 2.27 14.62
CA ASP A 351 -12.95 3.12 15.64
C ASP A 351 -13.96 4.09 15.02
N LEU A 352 -13.67 4.61 13.83
CA LEU A 352 -14.55 5.51 13.08
C LEU A 352 -15.51 4.75 12.15
N GLY A 353 -15.33 3.43 11.95
CA GLY A 353 -16.10 2.64 10.99
C GLY A 353 -17.60 2.63 11.25
N GLY A 354 -18.03 2.79 12.51
CA GLY A 354 -19.43 2.92 12.88
C GLY A 354 -20.17 4.05 12.18
N PHE A 355 -19.48 5.15 11.83
CA PHE A 355 -20.08 6.29 11.15
C PHE A 355 -20.59 5.98 9.73
N VAL A 356 -20.05 4.94 9.08
CA VAL A 356 -20.52 4.51 7.75
C VAL A 356 -21.99 4.11 7.78
N ASN A 357 -22.48 3.55 8.88
CA ASN A 357 -23.89 3.16 9.05
C ASN A 357 -24.82 4.37 9.03
N PHE A 358 -24.31 5.55 9.36
CA PHE A 358 -25.08 6.79 9.41
C PHE A 358 -24.93 7.63 8.12
N ALA A 359 -24.30 7.09 7.07
CA ALA A 359 -24.03 7.82 5.82
C ALA A 359 -25.28 8.43 5.15
N GLN A 360 -26.46 7.85 5.38
CA GLN A 360 -27.72 8.39 4.85
C GLN A 360 -28.15 9.69 5.55
N PHE A 361 -27.82 9.85 6.83
CA PHE A 361 -28.23 10.99 7.66
C PHE A 361 -27.10 11.99 7.86
N ALA A 362 -25.85 11.48 8.01
CA ALA A 362 -24.65 12.28 8.24
C ALA A 362 -23.54 11.87 7.27
N PRO A 363 -23.65 12.20 5.97
CA PRO A 363 -22.69 11.75 4.96
C PRO A 363 -21.27 12.25 5.23
N LEU A 364 -21.10 13.43 5.82
CA LEU A 364 -19.78 13.96 6.18
C LEU A 364 -19.11 13.14 7.28
N ALA A 365 -19.83 12.75 8.34
CA ALA A 365 -19.28 11.91 9.40
C ALA A 365 -18.79 10.56 8.84
N ALA A 366 -19.51 9.97 7.88
CA ALA A 366 -19.12 8.73 7.22
C ALA A 366 -17.82 8.85 6.39
N THR A 367 -17.32 10.06 6.11
CA THR A 367 -16.05 10.26 5.41
C THR A 367 -14.83 10.04 6.31
N ALA A 368 -14.95 10.21 7.62
CA ALA A 368 -13.83 10.11 8.56
C ALA A 368 -13.07 8.77 8.47
N PRO A 369 -13.70 7.58 8.53
CA PRO A 369 -12.98 6.31 8.36
C PRO A 369 -12.36 6.14 6.97
N LEU A 370 -12.96 6.76 5.94
CA LEU A 370 -12.48 6.68 4.56
C LEU A 370 -11.16 7.44 4.36
N LEU A 371 -10.85 8.44 5.19
CA LEU A 371 -9.56 9.14 5.13
C LEU A 371 -8.41 8.19 5.48
N ALA A 372 -8.52 7.45 6.58
CA ALA A 372 -7.51 6.46 6.97
C ALA A 372 -7.46 5.28 5.99
N ALA A 373 -8.60 4.77 5.53
CA ALA A 373 -8.66 3.74 4.50
C ALA A 373 -8.05 4.21 3.18
N GLY A 374 -8.28 5.48 2.80
CA GLY A 374 -7.68 6.11 1.62
C GLY A 374 -6.17 6.22 1.73
N ALA A 375 -5.64 6.55 2.92
CA ALA A 375 -4.20 6.57 3.17
C ALA A 375 -3.58 5.17 2.97
N ILE A 376 -4.20 4.12 3.51
CA ILE A 376 -3.76 2.73 3.31
C ILE A 376 -3.78 2.36 1.80
N ALA A 377 -4.88 2.65 1.11
CA ALA A 377 -5.03 2.33 -0.30
C ALA A 377 -4.01 3.08 -1.18
N LEU A 378 -3.80 4.38 -0.93
CA LEU A 378 -2.86 5.21 -1.69
C LEU A 378 -1.43 4.70 -1.58
N LEU A 379 -0.97 4.35 -0.37
CA LEU A 379 0.38 3.79 -0.18
C LEU A 379 0.53 2.44 -0.89
N THR A 380 -0.47 1.57 -0.76
CA THR A 380 -0.46 0.25 -1.41
C THR A 380 -0.33 0.39 -2.93
N VAL A 381 -1.13 1.26 -3.55
CA VAL A 381 -1.07 1.53 -5.00
C VAL A 381 0.29 2.13 -5.39
N ALA A 382 0.78 3.09 -4.60
CA ALA A 382 2.06 3.74 -4.86
C ALA A 382 3.23 2.75 -4.87
N VAL A 383 3.31 1.87 -3.88
CA VAL A 383 4.36 0.85 -3.81
C VAL A 383 4.25 -0.15 -4.96
N ASN A 384 3.04 -0.61 -5.30
CA ASN A 384 2.85 -1.51 -6.44
C ASN A 384 3.32 -0.89 -7.76
N PHE A 385 3.03 0.39 -8.02
CA PHE A 385 3.53 1.07 -9.22
C PHE A 385 5.06 1.12 -9.30
N VAL A 386 5.73 1.28 -8.17
CA VAL A 386 7.20 1.28 -8.12
C VAL A 386 7.75 -0.12 -8.35
N VAL A 387 7.14 -1.13 -7.73
CA VAL A 387 7.55 -2.54 -7.88
C VAL A 387 7.37 -3.00 -9.34
N ASP A 388 6.24 -2.71 -9.96
CA ASP A 388 5.98 -3.05 -11.36
C ASP A 388 7.03 -2.43 -12.28
N TRP A 389 7.35 -1.14 -12.08
CA TRP A 389 8.41 -0.49 -12.84
C TRP A 389 9.79 -1.13 -12.62
N MET A 390 10.14 -1.50 -11.39
CA MET A 390 11.40 -2.18 -11.07
C MET A 390 11.49 -3.54 -11.76
N LEU A 391 10.41 -4.34 -11.72
CA LEU A 391 10.33 -5.64 -12.37
C LEU A 391 10.48 -5.53 -13.90
N HIS A 392 9.75 -4.61 -14.53
CA HIS A 392 9.90 -4.36 -15.98
C HIS A 392 11.32 -3.96 -16.36
N LYS A 393 11.96 -3.11 -15.55
CA LYS A 393 13.34 -2.69 -15.80
C LYS A 393 14.35 -3.81 -15.62
N SER A 394 14.12 -4.73 -14.67
CA SER A 394 15.01 -5.87 -14.42
C SER A 394 14.87 -6.98 -15.45
N SER A 395 13.66 -7.17 -16.01
CA SER A 395 13.38 -8.21 -17.03
C SER A 395 13.93 -7.89 -18.42
N GLY A 396 14.44 -6.68 -18.64
CA GLY A 396 15.03 -6.27 -19.93
C GLY A 396 14.02 -6.17 -21.08
N LEU A 397 12.72 -6.33 -20.81
CA LEU A 397 11.67 -6.15 -21.81
C LEU A 397 11.64 -4.67 -22.20
N LYS A 398 12.07 -4.38 -23.43
CA LYS A 398 11.87 -3.06 -24.05
C LYS A 398 10.40 -2.96 -24.46
N GLU A 399 9.72 -1.89 -24.02
CA GLU A 399 8.45 -1.46 -24.60
C GLU A 399 8.61 -1.13 -26.09
#